data_7911336b784be485ed5bcd270ea11dd0
#
_entry.id   7911336b784be485ed5bcd270ea11dd0
#
_cell.length_a   1.000
_cell.length_b   1.000
_cell.length_c   1.000
_cell.angle_alpha   90.00
_cell.angle_beta   90.00
_cell.angle_gamma   90.00
#
_symmetry.space_group_name_H-M   'P 1'
#
loop_
_entity.id
_entity.type
_entity.pdbx_description
1 polymer ?
#
loop_
_entity_poly.entity_id
_entity_poly.type
_entity_poly.pdbx_seq_one_letter_code
_entity_poly.pdbx_strand_id
1 'polypeptide(L)'
;EPQFAEAPELVVKDPRLAWFVGLWRSAALRCDATPSYVTMLRPVTEVVGSKQRYYDAKAGEVQRTAAWINMMLHTERATRGSQRTFVRYADMLRDWTIPVHRIGREFGIAAIEGATANEIRAVHDFIDPSLRRVQLTWDDIAVPARLRDLAEETWQQLDKLADEGGDTPDRHDALDELRAAYGELYEEAEAIASSTALAAHRDGLAKKEGPDVSTTGPRSGVRSMVPPRMKRGLKRALGK
;
A
#
# COMPACT_ATOMS: atom_id res chain seq x y z
N GLU A 1 -11.92 -14.50 -18.43
CA GLU A 1 -13.15 -15.04 -19.05
C GLU A 1 -13.35 -16.56 -18.79
N PRO A 2 -12.38 -17.48 -19.01
CA PRO A 2 -12.63 -18.91 -18.74
C PRO A 2 -13.05 -19.22 -17.30
N GLN A 3 -12.49 -18.53 -16.32
CA GLN A 3 -12.79 -18.72 -14.90
C GLN A 3 -14.24 -18.41 -14.53
N PHE A 4 -14.88 -17.45 -15.19
CA PHE A 4 -16.30 -17.13 -15.00
C PHE A 4 -17.23 -18.16 -15.65
N ALA A 5 -16.76 -18.91 -16.63
CA ALA A 5 -17.54 -19.97 -17.28
C ALA A 5 -17.57 -21.26 -16.46
N GLU A 6 -16.62 -21.44 -15.54
CA GLU A 6 -16.45 -22.69 -14.77
C GLU A 6 -17.13 -22.65 -13.39
N ALA A 7 -17.46 -21.46 -12.86
CA ALA A 7 -18.06 -21.32 -11.55
C ALA A 7 -19.13 -20.21 -11.53
N PRO A 8 -20.29 -20.44 -10.89
CA PRO A 8 -21.35 -19.45 -10.76
C PRO A 8 -20.94 -18.27 -9.88
N GLU A 9 -19.97 -18.46 -8.99
CA GLU A 9 -19.43 -17.45 -8.08
C GLU A 9 -17.90 -17.49 -8.15
N LEU A 10 -17.28 -16.31 -8.23
CA LEU A 10 -15.83 -16.16 -8.27
C LEU A 10 -15.39 -15.08 -7.26
N VAL A 11 -14.52 -15.45 -6.34
CA VAL A 11 -13.88 -14.52 -5.40
C VAL A 11 -12.46 -14.23 -5.88
N VAL A 12 -12.17 -12.95 -6.12
CA VAL A 12 -10.82 -12.47 -6.48
C VAL A 12 -10.26 -11.61 -5.37
N LYS A 13 -9.11 -11.99 -4.82
CA LYS A 13 -8.42 -11.25 -3.77
C LYS A 13 -7.00 -10.90 -4.19
N ASP A 14 -6.75 -9.61 -4.40
CA ASP A 14 -5.41 -9.06 -4.61
C ASP A 14 -5.41 -7.58 -4.16
N PRO A 15 -4.44 -7.12 -3.35
CA PRO A 15 -4.38 -5.72 -2.91
C PRO A 15 -4.22 -4.73 -4.08
N ARG A 16 -3.74 -5.18 -5.24
CA ARG A 16 -3.63 -4.34 -6.45
C ARG A 16 -4.98 -4.07 -7.11
N LEU A 17 -6.03 -4.82 -6.76
CA LEU A 17 -7.40 -4.57 -7.27
C LEU A 17 -7.87 -3.15 -6.98
N ALA A 18 -7.40 -2.54 -5.90
CA ALA A 18 -7.66 -1.15 -5.58
C ALA A 18 -7.44 -0.22 -6.78
N TRP A 19 -6.38 -0.44 -7.55
CA TRP A 19 -6.00 0.38 -8.71
C TRP A 19 -6.68 -0.04 -10.02
N PHE A 20 -7.25 -1.23 -10.07
CA PHE A 20 -7.81 -1.84 -11.27
C PHE A 20 -9.31 -2.16 -11.16
N VAL A 21 -10.03 -1.53 -10.20
CA VAL A 21 -11.47 -1.73 -9.99
C VAL A 21 -12.27 -1.58 -11.29
N GLY A 22 -12.00 -0.53 -12.06
CA GLY A 22 -12.69 -0.29 -13.34
C GLY A 22 -12.46 -1.39 -14.38
N LEU A 23 -11.23 -1.91 -14.47
CA LEU A 23 -10.89 -3.02 -15.36
C LEU A 23 -11.63 -4.31 -14.99
N TRP A 24 -11.62 -4.65 -13.70
CA TRP A 24 -12.30 -5.84 -13.19
C TRP A 24 -13.81 -5.74 -13.31
N ARG A 25 -14.37 -4.55 -13.05
CA ARG A 25 -15.79 -4.28 -13.27
C ARG A 25 -16.17 -4.52 -14.74
N SER A 26 -15.39 -3.96 -15.66
CA SER A 26 -15.65 -4.14 -17.09
C SER A 26 -15.51 -5.60 -17.53
N ALA A 27 -14.55 -6.34 -16.98
CA ALA A 27 -14.38 -7.77 -17.27
C ALA A 27 -15.56 -8.60 -16.74
N ALA A 28 -16.04 -8.34 -15.52
CA ALA A 28 -17.19 -9.01 -14.95
C ALA A 28 -18.45 -8.76 -15.77
N LEU A 29 -18.75 -7.50 -16.11
CA LEU A 29 -19.91 -7.14 -16.91
C LEU A 29 -19.92 -7.78 -18.30
N ARG A 30 -18.75 -7.95 -18.92
CA ARG A 30 -18.62 -8.67 -20.21
C ARG A 30 -18.86 -10.18 -20.11
N CYS A 31 -18.83 -10.72 -18.90
CA CYS A 31 -19.15 -12.11 -18.60
C CYS A 31 -20.54 -12.26 -17.95
N ASP A 32 -21.41 -11.24 -18.09
CA ASP A 32 -22.73 -11.18 -17.47
C ASP A 32 -22.73 -11.40 -15.95
N ALA A 33 -21.60 -11.09 -15.30
CA ALA A 33 -21.43 -11.21 -13.85
C ALA A 33 -21.61 -9.85 -13.16
N THR A 34 -22.31 -9.84 -12.02
CA THR A 34 -22.48 -8.67 -11.19
C THR A 34 -21.35 -8.58 -10.16
N PRO A 35 -20.45 -7.60 -10.24
CA PRO A 35 -19.35 -7.47 -9.28
C PRO A 35 -19.84 -6.82 -7.99
N SER A 36 -19.54 -7.46 -6.85
CA SER A 36 -19.71 -6.91 -5.51
C SER A 36 -18.34 -6.71 -4.85
N TYR A 37 -18.22 -5.72 -3.97
CA TYR A 37 -16.92 -5.33 -3.42
C TYR A 37 -16.89 -5.45 -1.91
N VAL A 38 -15.90 -6.16 -1.39
CA VAL A 38 -15.59 -6.22 0.04
C VAL A 38 -14.27 -5.53 0.28
N THR A 39 -14.27 -4.45 1.06
CA THR A 39 -13.04 -3.75 1.46
C THR A 39 -12.69 -4.08 2.89
N MET A 40 -11.55 -4.74 3.07
CA MET A 40 -11.02 -5.02 4.40
C MET A 40 -10.35 -3.78 4.99
N LEU A 41 -10.87 -3.32 6.11
CA LEU A 41 -10.35 -2.16 6.85
C LEU A 41 -9.34 -2.59 7.92
N ARG A 42 -8.20 -1.93 7.93
CA ARG A 42 -7.18 -2.10 8.94
C ARG A 42 -6.52 -0.77 9.25
N PRO A 43 -6.28 -0.43 10.54
CA PRO A 43 -5.60 0.82 10.92
C PRO A 43 -4.27 0.98 10.20
N VAL A 44 -3.97 2.20 9.79
CA VAL A 44 -2.74 2.53 9.07
C VAL A 44 -1.49 2.10 9.85
N THR A 45 -1.47 2.30 11.16
CA THR A 45 -0.36 1.93 12.04
C THR A 45 -0.05 0.43 11.97
N GLU A 46 -1.08 -0.42 11.96
CA GLU A 46 -0.92 -1.86 11.82
C GLU A 46 -0.44 -2.27 10.41
N VAL A 47 -0.91 -1.57 9.37
CA VAL A 47 -0.49 -1.85 7.98
C VAL A 47 0.97 -1.46 7.75
N VAL A 48 1.38 -0.29 8.25
CA VAL A 48 2.76 0.20 8.18
C VAL A 48 3.70 -0.74 8.92
N GLY A 49 3.37 -1.11 10.15
CA GLY A 49 4.16 -2.01 10.97
C GLY A 49 4.24 -3.44 10.44
N SER A 50 3.17 -3.97 9.86
CA SER A 50 3.16 -5.30 9.25
C SER A 50 4.15 -5.38 8.08
N LYS A 51 4.18 -4.36 7.23
CA LYS A 51 5.13 -4.31 6.10
C LYS A 51 6.58 -4.20 6.57
N GLN A 52 6.85 -3.45 7.63
CA GLN A 52 8.18 -3.32 8.19
C GLN A 52 8.74 -4.65 8.72
N ARG A 53 7.91 -5.48 9.31
CA ARG A 53 8.31 -6.74 9.94
C ARG A 53 8.46 -7.91 8.97
N TYR A 54 7.64 -7.98 7.91
CA TYR A 54 7.52 -9.16 7.05
C TYR A 54 8.02 -8.97 5.63
N TYR A 55 8.23 -7.73 5.21
CA TYR A 55 8.73 -7.43 3.88
C TYR A 55 9.97 -6.57 4.03
N ASP A 56 11.03 -6.92 3.32
CA ASP A 56 12.25 -6.10 3.23
C ASP A 56 11.90 -4.80 2.49
N ALA A 57 11.28 -3.89 3.25
CA ALA A 57 10.58 -2.75 2.69
C ALA A 57 11.57 -1.61 2.45
N LYS A 58 11.94 -1.40 1.21
CA LYS A 58 12.71 -0.23 0.75
C LYS A 58 11.99 1.11 1.02
N ALA A 59 10.67 1.09 1.20
CA ALA A 59 9.87 2.28 1.47
C ALA A 59 9.84 2.62 2.97
N GLY A 60 10.07 3.88 3.31
CA GLY A 60 9.96 4.41 4.68
C GLY A 60 8.51 4.50 5.18
N GLU A 61 8.34 4.80 6.45
CA GLU A 61 7.02 4.90 7.12
C GLU A 61 6.15 6.00 6.51
N VAL A 62 6.74 7.14 6.19
CA VAL A 62 6.07 8.26 5.50
C VAL A 62 5.46 7.81 4.18
N GLN A 63 6.26 7.13 3.35
CA GLN A 63 5.80 6.66 2.03
C GLN A 63 4.71 5.59 2.15
N ARG A 64 4.81 4.71 3.15
CA ARG A 64 3.80 3.67 3.41
C ARG A 64 2.49 4.26 3.91
N THR A 65 2.57 5.25 4.79
CA THR A 65 1.38 5.98 5.29
C THR A 65 0.69 6.72 4.15
N ALA A 66 1.43 7.46 3.34
CA ALA A 66 0.90 8.15 2.16
C ALA A 66 0.27 7.17 1.16
N ALA A 67 0.92 6.05 0.88
CA ALA A 67 0.39 5.01 -0.01
C ALA A 67 -0.89 4.36 0.55
N TRP A 68 -1.00 4.20 1.87
CA TRP A 68 -2.21 3.68 2.51
C TRP A 68 -3.38 4.65 2.33
N ILE A 69 -3.20 5.94 2.63
CA ILE A 69 -4.23 6.97 2.45
C ILE A 69 -4.72 6.97 1.01
N ASN A 70 -3.79 7.08 0.05
CA ASN A 70 -4.12 7.12 -1.37
C ASN A 70 -4.89 5.88 -1.83
N MET A 71 -4.43 4.69 -1.44
CA MET A 71 -5.08 3.43 -1.80
C MET A 71 -6.50 3.34 -1.21
N MET A 72 -6.68 3.69 0.05
CA MET A 72 -7.97 3.57 0.73
C MET A 72 -8.99 4.57 0.18
N LEU A 73 -8.60 5.83 0.01
CA LEU A 73 -9.45 6.85 -0.58
C LEU A 73 -9.81 6.55 -2.04
N HIS A 74 -8.85 5.98 -2.81
CA HIS A 74 -9.12 5.56 -4.18
C HIS A 74 -10.10 4.39 -4.23
N THR A 75 -9.90 3.36 -3.41
CA THR A 75 -10.76 2.17 -3.34
C THR A 75 -12.19 2.55 -2.97
N GLU A 76 -12.34 3.40 -1.95
CA GLU A 76 -13.65 3.87 -1.51
C GLU A 76 -14.38 4.56 -2.66
N ARG A 77 -13.76 5.54 -3.32
CA ARG A 77 -14.36 6.27 -4.43
C ARG A 77 -14.66 5.37 -5.64
N ALA A 78 -13.74 4.48 -6.00
CA ALA A 78 -13.87 3.61 -7.17
C ALA A 78 -15.01 2.59 -7.04
N THR A 79 -15.43 2.28 -5.81
CA THR A 79 -16.52 1.33 -5.53
C THR A 79 -17.87 1.99 -5.24
N ARG A 80 -17.94 3.33 -5.14
CA ARG A 80 -19.23 4.04 -4.97
C ARG A 80 -20.25 3.70 -6.06
N GLY A 81 -21.52 3.62 -5.70
CA GLY A 81 -22.59 3.26 -6.62
C GLY A 81 -22.61 1.79 -7.06
N SER A 82 -21.72 0.97 -6.50
CA SER A 82 -21.75 -0.49 -6.67
C SER A 82 -22.21 -1.16 -5.38
N GLN A 83 -22.62 -2.42 -5.48
CA GLN A 83 -22.86 -3.24 -4.30
C GLN A 83 -21.54 -3.44 -3.57
N ARG A 84 -21.42 -2.88 -2.35
CA ARG A 84 -20.18 -2.88 -1.59
C ARG A 84 -20.41 -2.96 -0.10
N THR A 85 -19.44 -3.48 0.62
CA THR A 85 -19.40 -3.46 2.09
C THR A 85 -17.98 -3.30 2.60
N PHE A 86 -17.87 -2.78 3.81
CA PHE A 86 -16.59 -2.59 4.50
C PHE A 86 -16.55 -3.49 5.73
N VAL A 87 -15.41 -4.12 5.98
CA VAL A 87 -15.22 -5.08 7.06
C VAL A 87 -13.95 -4.75 7.83
N ARG A 88 -14.06 -4.57 9.13
CA ARG A 88 -12.89 -4.40 10.00
C ARG A 88 -12.15 -5.73 10.15
N TYR A 89 -10.85 -5.70 9.92
CA TYR A 89 -10.00 -6.88 10.13
C TYR A 89 -10.07 -7.40 11.59
N ALA A 90 -10.20 -6.50 12.55
CA ALA A 90 -10.37 -6.85 13.95
C ALA A 90 -11.65 -7.64 14.22
N ASP A 91 -12.76 -7.30 13.54
CA ASP A 91 -14.03 -8.01 13.68
C ASP A 91 -13.96 -9.40 13.06
N MET A 92 -13.29 -9.54 11.90
CA MET A 92 -13.02 -10.84 11.29
C MET A 92 -12.24 -11.78 12.21
N LEU A 93 -11.29 -11.25 12.98
CA LEU A 93 -10.50 -12.08 13.90
C LEU A 93 -11.21 -12.35 15.23
N ARG A 94 -12.12 -11.50 15.64
CA ARG A 94 -12.91 -11.66 16.89
C ARG A 94 -14.02 -12.68 16.71
N ASP A 95 -14.81 -12.51 15.67
CA ASP A 95 -15.87 -13.42 15.26
C ASP A 95 -16.16 -13.25 13.76
N TRP A 96 -15.49 -14.05 12.95
CA TRP A 96 -15.61 -13.97 11.49
C TRP A 96 -17.01 -14.29 10.98
N THR A 97 -17.81 -15.02 11.76
CA THR A 97 -19.16 -15.46 11.33
C THR A 97 -20.08 -14.26 11.11
N ILE A 98 -19.99 -13.24 11.96
CA ILE A 98 -20.82 -12.04 11.89
C ILE A 98 -20.62 -11.29 10.54
N PRO A 99 -19.41 -10.81 10.19
CA PRO A 99 -19.21 -10.11 8.93
C PRO A 99 -19.39 -11.01 7.71
N VAL A 100 -19.01 -12.28 7.75
CA VAL A 100 -19.15 -13.19 6.60
C VAL A 100 -20.61 -13.50 6.30
N HIS A 101 -21.43 -13.82 7.32
CA HIS A 101 -22.86 -14.02 7.09
C HIS A 101 -23.60 -12.74 6.66
N ARG A 102 -23.15 -11.56 7.14
CA ARG A 102 -23.64 -10.29 6.61
C ARG A 102 -23.37 -10.16 5.13
N ILE A 103 -22.12 -10.39 4.69
CA ILE A 103 -21.72 -10.37 3.27
C ILE A 103 -22.55 -11.37 2.46
N GLY A 104 -22.70 -12.60 2.94
CA GLY A 104 -23.49 -13.64 2.29
C GLY A 104 -24.90 -13.16 1.96
N ARG A 105 -25.60 -12.63 2.97
CA ARG A 105 -26.96 -12.08 2.81
C ARG A 105 -27.03 -10.84 1.93
N GLU A 106 -26.14 -9.87 2.14
CA GLU A 106 -26.13 -8.62 1.38
C GLU A 106 -25.85 -8.85 -0.11
N PHE A 107 -25.01 -9.82 -0.42
CA PHE A 107 -24.55 -10.10 -1.79
C PHE A 107 -25.22 -11.33 -2.41
N GLY A 108 -26.00 -12.09 -1.64
CA GLY A 108 -26.65 -13.31 -2.12
C GLY A 108 -25.65 -14.39 -2.49
N ILE A 109 -24.59 -14.59 -1.68
CA ILE A 109 -23.51 -15.54 -1.97
C ILE A 109 -23.96 -16.93 -1.51
N ALA A 110 -24.38 -17.77 -2.46
CA ALA A 110 -24.93 -19.10 -2.19
C ALA A 110 -23.93 -20.01 -1.44
N ALA A 111 -22.64 -19.91 -1.73
CA ALA A 111 -21.60 -20.67 -1.04
C ALA A 111 -21.51 -20.34 0.46
N ILE A 112 -21.84 -19.13 0.87
CA ILE A 112 -21.87 -18.74 2.29
C ILE A 112 -23.16 -19.21 2.95
N GLU A 113 -24.29 -19.02 2.30
CA GLU A 113 -25.62 -19.38 2.83
C GLU A 113 -25.79 -20.90 2.96
N GLY A 114 -25.23 -21.66 2.03
CA GLY A 114 -25.26 -23.11 1.99
C GLY A 114 -24.09 -23.82 2.68
N ALA A 115 -23.22 -23.06 3.39
CA ALA A 115 -22.04 -23.64 4.00
C ALA A 115 -22.35 -24.74 5.03
N THR A 116 -21.70 -25.90 4.87
CA THR A 116 -21.85 -27.03 5.78
C THR A 116 -21.11 -26.82 7.10
N ALA A 117 -21.50 -27.53 8.14
CA ALA A 117 -20.85 -27.47 9.44
C ALA A 117 -19.33 -27.79 9.38
N ASN A 118 -18.92 -28.64 8.46
CA ASN A 118 -17.49 -28.98 8.26
C ASN A 118 -16.73 -27.83 7.64
N GLU A 119 -17.31 -27.14 6.67
CA GLU A 119 -16.71 -25.95 6.04
C GLU A 119 -16.58 -24.80 7.03
N ILE A 120 -17.64 -24.56 7.81
CA ILE A 120 -17.62 -23.57 8.90
C ILE A 120 -16.52 -23.89 9.92
N ARG A 121 -16.39 -25.16 10.29
CA ARG A 121 -15.32 -25.60 11.21
C ARG A 121 -13.93 -25.37 10.61
N ALA A 122 -13.73 -25.73 9.33
CA ALA A 122 -12.44 -25.53 8.67
C ALA A 122 -12.01 -24.06 8.64
N VAL A 123 -12.96 -23.13 8.40
CA VAL A 123 -12.70 -21.69 8.47
C VAL A 123 -12.42 -21.27 9.92
N HIS A 124 -13.17 -21.77 10.89
CA HIS A 124 -12.97 -21.46 12.30
C HIS A 124 -11.58 -21.90 12.80
N ASP A 125 -11.14 -23.09 12.40
CA ASP A 125 -9.81 -23.61 12.75
C ASP A 125 -8.66 -22.83 12.08
N PHE A 126 -8.94 -22.20 10.94
CA PHE A 126 -7.97 -21.35 10.21
C PHE A 126 -7.85 -19.95 10.79
N ILE A 127 -8.96 -19.36 11.25
CA ILE A 127 -8.97 -17.99 11.77
C ILE A 127 -8.55 -17.98 13.23
N ASP A 128 -7.38 -17.41 13.48
CA ASP A 128 -6.78 -17.29 14.82
C ASP A 128 -6.56 -15.81 15.16
N PRO A 129 -6.96 -15.32 16.35
CA PRO A 129 -6.68 -13.97 16.81
C PRO A 129 -5.20 -13.59 16.78
N SER A 130 -4.28 -14.57 16.89
CA SER A 130 -2.83 -14.36 16.77
C SER A 130 -2.41 -13.88 15.37
N LEU A 131 -3.27 -13.97 14.36
CA LEU A 131 -3.07 -13.37 13.03
C LEU A 131 -2.97 -11.84 13.08
N ARG A 132 -3.48 -11.19 14.13
CA ARG A 132 -3.23 -9.78 14.41
C ARG A 132 -1.85 -9.59 15.04
N ARG A 133 -0.81 -9.81 14.27
CA ARG A 133 0.58 -9.89 14.74
C ARG A 133 1.23 -8.54 15.05
N VAL A 134 0.64 -7.45 14.62
CA VAL A 134 1.20 -6.10 14.75
C VAL A 134 0.12 -5.18 15.31
N GLN A 135 0.44 -4.57 16.45
CA GLN A 135 -0.38 -3.54 17.10
C GLN A 135 0.56 -2.37 17.40
N LEU A 136 0.83 -1.54 16.39
CA LEU A 136 1.61 -0.32 16.55
C LEU A 136 0.69 0.86 16.80
N THR A 137 1.20 1.80 17.54
CA THR A 137 0.61 3.13 17.76
C THR A 137 1.35 4.18 16.95
N TRP A 138 0.87 5.40 16.98
CA TRP A 138 1.57 6.50 16.33
C TRP A 138 2.91 6.87 16.98
N ASP A 139 3.13 6.48 18.23
CA ASP A 139 4.40 6.69 18.92
C ASP A 139 5.51 5.78 18.39
N ASP A 140 5.12 4.69 17.73
CA ASP A 140 6.02 3.71 17.13
C ASP A 140 6.37 4.04 15.66
N ILE A 141 5.79 5.10 15.07
CA ILE A 141 5.90 5.43 13.65
C ILE A 141 6.31 6.90 13.47
N ALA A 142 7.43 7.10 12.78
CA ALA A 142 7.97 8.44 12.51
C ALA A 142 7.40 9.03 11.21
N VAL A 143 6.29 9.78 11.32
CA VAL A 143 5.68 10.51 10.19
C VAL A 143 5.43 11.97 10.56
N PRO A 144 5.44 12.90 9.58
CA PRO A 144 5.07 14.29 9.81
C PRO A 144 3.65 14.42 10.37
N ALA A 145 3.43 15.36 11.29
CA ALA A 145 2.14 15.55 11.97
C ALA A 145 0.97 15.70 10.99
N ARG A 146 1.08 16.56 9.97
CA ARG A 146 0.04 16.76 8.96
C ARG A 146 -0.36 15.46 8.24
N LEU A 147 0.61 14.58 7.92
CA LEU A 147 0.34 13.30 7.29
C LEU A 147 -0.31 12.31 8.27
N ARG A 148 0.12 12.34 9.53
CA ARG A 148 -0.47 11.55 10.61
C ARG A 148 -1.94 11.92 10.82
N ASP A 149 -2.24 13.23 10.98
CA ASP A 149 -3.58 13.73 11.22
C ASP A 149 -4.51 13.34 10.07
N LEU A 150 -4.06 13.52 8.83
CA LEU A 150 -4.82 13.13 7.63
C LEU A 150 -5.06 11.61 7.57
N ALA A 151 -4.09 10.80 7.98
CA ALA A 151 -4.25 9.35 8.03
C ALA A 151 -5.25 8.92 9.10
N GLU A 152 -5.22 9.56 10.26
CA GLU A 152 -6.13 9.30 11.37
C GLU A 152 -7.57 9.68 11.01
N GLU A 153 -7.79 10.87 10.46
CA GLU A 153 -9.10 11.31 10.01
C GLU A 153 -9.64 10.40 8.90
N THR A 154 -8.79 10.02 7.94
CA THR A 154 -9.15 9.06 6.90
C THR A 154 -9.59 7.73 7.51
N TRP A 155 -8.84 7.21 8.49
CA TRP A 155 -9.21 6.00 9.21
C TRP A 155 -10.56 6.12 9.88
N GLN A 156 -10.80 7.21 10.62
CA GLN A 156 -12.05 7.44 11.35
C GLN A 156 -13.28 7.47 10.43
N GLN A 157 -13.17 8.06 9.24
CA GLN A 157 -14.27 8.06 8.28
C GLN A 157 -14.49 6.68 7.64
N LEU A 158 -13.40 5.99 7.27
CA LEU A 158 -13.48 4.64 6.70
C LEU A 158 -14.01 3.62 7.70
N ASP A 159 -13.61 3.72 8.96
CA ASP A 159 -14.08 2.82 10.02
C ASP A 159 -15.59 2.89 10.17
N LYS A 160 -16.17 4.09 10.12
CA LYS A 160 -17.62 4.28 10.17
C LYS A 160 -18.36 3.66 8.98
N LEU A 161 -17.72 3.46 7.83
CA LEU A 161 -18.35 2.77 6.69
C LEU A 161 -18.62 1.29 6.98
N ALA A 162 -17.95 0.70 7.96
CA ALA A 162 -18.18 -0.69 8.37
C ALA A 162 -19.38 -0.87 9.32
N ASP A 163 -19.94 0.23 9.84
CA ASP A 163 -21.15 0.20 10.65
C ASP A 163 -22.40 -0.03 9.77
N GLU A 164 -23.43 -0.59 10.34
CA GLU A 164 -24.72 -0.72 9.66
C GLU A 164 -25.27 0.65 9.29
N GLY A 165 -25.63 0.84 8.00
CA GLY A 165 -26.04 2.13 7.48
C GLY A 165 -24.92 3.18 7.43
N GLY A 166 -23.68 2.78 7.62
CA GLY A 166 -22.52 3.67 7.64
C GLY A 166 -22.14 4.27 6.29
N ASP A 167 -22.53 3.66 5.19
CA ASP A 167 -22.21 4.14 3.84
C ASP A 167 -23.22 5.23 3.40
N THR A 168 -22.93 6.48 3.80
CA THR A 168 -23.81 7.65 3.61
C THR A 168 -23.18 8.72 2.72
N PRO A 169 -23.99 9.57 2.05
CA PRO A 169 -23.49 10.69 1.26
C PRO A 169 -22.58 11.63 2.05
N ASP A 170 -22.95 12.00 3.28
CA ASP A 170 -22.14 12.90 4.12
C ASP A 170 -20.72 12.35 4.38
N ARG A 171 -20.59 11.03 4.47
CA ARG A 171 -19.26 10.40 4.60
C ARG A 171 -18.49 10.37 3.30
N HIS A 172 -19.21 10.25 2.18
CA HIS A 172 -18.57 10.37 0.87
C HIS A 172 -17.96 11.76 0.70
N ASP A 173 -18.70 12.80 1.09
CA ASP A 173 -18.25 14.20 1.02
C ASP A 173 -17.02 14.41 1.94
N ALA A 174 -17.08 13.94 3.18
CA ALA A 174 -15.94 14.01 4.09
C ALA A 174 -14.69 13.27 3.55
N LEU A 175 -14.87 12.11 2.92
CA LEU A 175 -13.76 11.37 2.30
C LEU A 175 -13.25 12.05 1.02
N ASP A 176 -14.08 12.80 0.29
CA ASP A 176 -13.65 13.60 -0.85
C ASP A 176 -12.87 14.85 -0.41
N GLU A 177 -13.24 15.48 0.71
CA GLU A 177 -12.45 16.56 1.33
C GLU A 177 -11.06 16.04 1.76
N LEU A 178 -11.00 14.89 2.43
CA LEU A 178 -9.73 14.25 2.80
C LEU A 178 -8.87 13.91 1.58
N ARG A 179 -9.50 13.51 0.47
CA ARG A 179 -8.79 13.27 -0.79
C ARG A 179 -8.18 14.55 -1.35
N ALA A 180 -8.93 15.66 -1.32
CA ALA A 180 -8.43 16.95 -1.77
C ALA A 180 -7.23 17.39 -0.90
N ALA A 181 -7.37 17.31 0.44
CA ALA A 181 -6.30 17.64 1.38
C ALA A 181 -5.04 16.75 1.20
N TYR A 182 -5.23 15.46 0.89
CA TYR A 182 -4.12 14.58 0.53
C TYR A 182 -3.44 14.99 -0.78
N GLY A 183 -4.22 15.39 -1.78
CA GLY A 183 -3.70 15.88 -3.06
C GLY A 183 -2.81 17.11 -2.87
N GLU A 184 -3.27 18.10 -2.11
CA GLU A 184 -2.50 19.31 -1.78
C GLU A 184 -1.18 18.97 -1.05
N LEU A 185 -1.26 18.10 -0.03
CA LEU A 185 -0.06 17.67 0.70
C LEU A 185 0.95 16.95 -0.20
N TYR A 186 0.45 16.13 -1.12
CA TYR A 186 1.29 15.40 -2.08
C TYR A 186 1.98 16.36 -3.05
N GLU A 187 1.25 17.33 -3.62
CA GLU A 187 1.80 18.34 -4.53
C GLU A 187 2.85 19.22 -3.84
N GLU A 188 2.62 19.65 -2.60
CA GLU A 188 3.61 20.37 -1.80
C GLU A 188 4.90 19.56 -1.60
N ALA A 189 4.76 18.29 -1.22
CA ALA A 189 5.89 17.40 -0.99
C ALA A 189 6.66 17.12 -2.28
N GLU A 190 5.98 16.94 -3.40
CA GLU A 190 6.58 16.73 -4.71
C GLU A 190 7.33 17.99 -5.19
N ALA A 191 6.75 19.18 -5.02
CA ALA A 191 7.40 20.43 -5.36
C ALA A 191 8.72 20.63 -4.60
N ILE A 192 8.74 20.32 -3.30
CA ILE A 192 9.96 20.38 -2.47
C ILE A 192 10.99 19.36 -2.95
N ALA A 193 10.58 18.11 -3.15
CA ALA A 193 11.46 17.03 -3.59
C ALA A 193 12.07 17.32 -4.99
N SER A 194 11.24 17.77 -5.92
CA SER A 194 11.67 18.16 -7.27
C SER A 194 12.64 19.33 -7.27
N SER A 195 12.39 20.35 -6.44
CA SER A 195 13.29 21.48 -6.28
C SER A 195 14.67 21.05 -5.77
N THR A 196 14.70 20.18 -4.77
CA THR A 196 15.93 19.63 -4.21
C THR A 196 16.70 18.77 -5.23
N ALA A 197 16.00 17.95 -6.01
CA ALA A 197 16.60 17.12 -7.05
C ALA A 197 17.21 17.98 -8.18
N LEU A 198 16.51 19.05 -8.60
CA LEU A 198 17.00 20.00 -9.60
C LEU A 198 18.24 20.76 -9.10
N ALA A 199 18.26 21.19 -7.84
CA ALA A 199 19.40 21.83 -7.24
C ALA A 199 20.62 20.90 -7.21
N ALA A 200 20.45 19.67 -6.75
CA ALA A 200 21.52 18.65 -6.73
C ALA A 200 22.04 18.32 -8.16
N HIS A 201 21.16 18.28 -9.14
CA HIS A 201 21.54 18.06 -10.54
C HIS A 201 22.38 19.22 -11.08
N ARG A 202 22.00 20.47 -10.83
CA ARG A 202 22.78 21.67 -11.22
C ARG A 202 24.18 21.68 -10.58
N ASP A 203 24.25 21.36 -9.28
CA ASP A 203 25.52 21.26 -8.57
C ASP A 203 26.43 20.16 -9.14
N GLY A 204 25.83 19.04 -9.53
CA GLY A 204 26.53 17.94 -10.18
C GLY A 204 27.10 18.32 -11.55
N LEU A 205 26.35 19.10 -12.36
CA LEU A 205 26.80 19.64 -13.64
C LEU A 205 27.92 20.67 -13.44
N ALA A 206 27.76 21.62 -12.52
CA ALA A 206 28.77 22.64 -12.23
C ALA A 206 30.10 22.03 -11.77
N LYS A 207 30.06 20.89 -11.02
CA LYS A 207 31.26 20.16 -10.65
C LYS A 207 31.94 19.43 -11.82
N LYS A 208 31.18 19.06 -12.85
CA LYS A 208 31.74 18.46 -14.09
C LYS A 208 32.33 19.50 -15.02
N GLU A 209 31.80 20.73 -14.99
CA GLU A 209 32.27 21.87 -15.80
C GLU A 209 33.28 22.73 -15.04
N GLY A 210 33.76 22.33 -13.87
CA GLY A 210 34.82 22.99 -13.13
C GLY A 210 36.08 23.13 -14.02
N PRO A 211 36.86 24.22 -13.90
CA PRO A 211 37.87 24.61 -14.85
C PRO A 211 38.81 23.44 -15.08
N ASP A 212 38.93 23.06 -16.36
CA ASP A 212 40.01 22.21 -16.86
C ASP A 212 41.31 22.99 -16.62
N VAL A 213 41.90 22.79 -15.44
CA VAL A 213 43.25 23.28 -15.15
C VAL A 213 44.14 22.41 -15.97
N SER A 214 44.26 22.78 -17.25
CA SER A 214 45.35 22.34 -18.10
C SER A 214 46.65 22.89 -17.47
N THR A 215 47.13 22.19 -16.47
CA THR A 215 48.51 22.38 -15.99
C THR A 215 49.44 21.89 -17.08
N THR A 216 49.74 22.80 -17.99
CA THR A 216 51.00 22.75 -18.77
C THR A 216 52.17 23.04 -17.82
N GLY A 217 52.51 22.05 -17.04
CA GLY A 217 53.76 22.01 -16.25
C GLY A 217 54.62 20.86 -16.77
N PRO A 218 55.96 20.99 -16.83
CA PRO A 218 56.82 19.94 -17.39
C PRO A 218 56.73 18.69 -16.55
N ARG A 219 56.39 17.56 -17.14
CA ARG A 219 56.41 16.25 -16.56
C ARG A 219 57.84 15.84 -16.19
N SER A 220 58.27 16.11 -14.98
CA SER A 220 59.42 15.42 -14.40
C SER A 220 59.00 13.99 -14.08
N GLY A 221 59.54 13.05 -14.86
CA GLY A 221 59.24 11.63 -14.68
C GLY A 221 59.84 11.09 -13.40
N VAL A 222 59.02 10.81 -12.39
CA VAL A 222 59.38 9.88 -11.35
C VAL A 222 58.63 8.59 -11.65
N ARG A 223 59.32 7.66 -12.32
CA ARG A 223 58.89 6.27 -12.43
C ARG A 223 58.89 5.67 -11.02
N SER A 224 57.70 5.51 -10.45
CA SER A 224 57.52 4.70 -9.25
C SER A 224 57.89 3.24 -9.57
N MET A 225 59.02 2.81 -9.11
CA MET A 225 59.46 1.40 -9.08
C MET A 225 58.67 0.64 -8.01
N VAL A 226 57.54 0.08 -8.38
CA VAL A 226 56.85 -0.93 -7.57
C VAL A 226 57.02 -2.27 -8.27
N PRO A 227 57.70 -3.28 -7.63
CA PRO A 227 57.91 -4.56 -8.27
C PRO A 227 56.62 -5.31 -8.58
N PRO A 228 56.55 -6.08 -9.68
CA PRO A 228 55.31 -6.75 -10.13
C PRO A 228 54.73 -7.78 -9.18
N ARG A 229 55.48 -8.22 -8.18
CA ARG A 229 55.06 -9.27 -7.22
C ARG A 229 54.09 -8.81 -6.14
N MET A 230 53.95 -7.49 -5.88
CA MET A 230 53.01 -6.98 -4.86
C MET A 230 51.61 -6.74 -5.39
N LYS A 231 51.36 -6.74 -6.68
CA LYS A 231 49.99 -6.52 -7.26
C LYS A 231 49.08 -7.73 -7.19
N ARG A 232 49.58 -8.94 -6.89
CA ARG A 232 48.77 -10.17 -6.76
C ARG A 232 48.20 -10.40 -5.37
N GLY A 233 48.79 -9.81 -4.32
CA GLY A 233 48.32 -9.96 -2.95
C GLY A 233 47.08 -9.13 -2.58
N LEU A 234 46.93 -7.96 -3.20
CA LEU A 234 45.85 -7.03 -2.84
C LEU A 234 44.48 -7.41 -3.42
N LYS A 235 44.43 -8.20 -4.50
CA LYS A 235 43.17 -8.69 -5.10
C LYS A 235 42.56 -9.89 -4.36
N ARG A 236 43.35 -10.53 -3.45
CA ARG A 236 42.86 -11.70 -2.68
C ARG A 236 42.33 -11.33 -1.30
N ALA A 237 42.56 -10.10 -0.83
CA ALA A 237 42.12 -9.61 0.48
C ALA A 237 40.79 -8.78 0.42
N LEU A 238 40.33 -8.43 -0.78
CA LEU A 238 39.09 -7.65 -0.98
C LEU A 238 37.97 -8.43 -1.67
N GLY A 239 38.07 -9.74 -1.75
CA GLY A 239 37.07 -10.61 -2.34
C GLY A 239 36.60 -11.67 -1.36
N LYS A 240 35.86 -11.25 -0.36
CA LYS A 240 34.87 -12.06 0.35
C LYS A 240 33.75 -11.16 0.83
#